data_c5ddcb347f6b99d76a81c2beaa310e88
#
_entry.id   c5ddcb347f6b99d76a81c2beaa310e88
#
_cell.length_a   1.000
_cell.length_b   1.000
_cell.length_c   1.000
_cell.angle_alpha   90.00
_cell.angle_beta   90.00
_cell.angle_gamma   90.00
#
_symmetry.space_group_name_H-M   'P 1'
#
loop_
_entity.id
_entity.type
_entity.pdbx_description
1 polymer ?
#
loop_
_entity_poly.entity_id
_entity_poly.type
_entity_poly.pdbx_seq_one_letter_code
_entity_poly.pdbx_strand_id
1 'polypeptide(L)' 'MPISPQELREQLLASDAEFQRLAQEHSRYEDQLEQLSKAPYLSSEDIIQQTTLKKLKLCVKDEMERLIARHRKRGAGS' A
#
# COMPACT_ATOMS: atom_id res chain seq x y z
N MET A 1 -2.93 17.93 19.90
CA MET A 1 -2.09 16.74 19.92
C MET A 1 -1.90 16.19 18.52
N PRO A 2 -0.70 15.82 18.17
CA PRO A 2 -0.51 15.20 16.86
C PRO A 2 -1.20 13.84 16.80
N ILE A 3 -1.90 13.63 15.71
CA ILE A 3 -2.55 12.35 15.45
C ILE A 3 -1.48 11.31 15.13
N SER A 4 -1.66 10.08 15.59
CA SER A 4 -0.71 9.02 15.28
C SER A 4 -0.77 8.65 13.79
N PRO A 5 0.32 8.12 13.21
CA PRO A 5 0.29 7.69 11.81
C PRO A 5 -0.80 6.66 11.52
N GLN A 6 -1.07 5.78 12.47
CA GLN A 6 -2.10 4.77 12.31
C GLN A 6 -3.50 5.39 12.31
N GLU A 7 -3.76 6.34 13.18
CA GLU A 7 -5.05 7.04 13.22
C GLU A 7 -5.29 7.83 11.95
N LEU A 8 -4.25 8.49 11.44
CA LEU A 8 -4.34 9.24 10.19
C LEU A 8 -4.64 8.29 9.02
N ARG A 9 -3.99 7.14 8.99
CA ARG A 9 -4.24 6.14 7.97
C ARG A 9 -5.70 5.67 8.01
N GLU A 10 -6.22 5.41 9.19
CA GLU A 10 -7.62 5.01 9.37
C GLU A 10 -8.59 6.10 8.91
N GLN A 11 -8.28 7.35 9.22
CA GLN A 11 -9.09 8.47 8.77
C GLN A 11 -9.10 8.59 7.25
N LEU A 12 -7.95 8.40 6.62
CA LEU A 12 -7.85 8.45 5.16
C LEU A 12 -8.60 7.28 4.52
N LEU A 13 -8.53 6.10 5.12
CA LEU A 13 -9.31 4.96 4.64
C LEU A 13 -10.81 5.22 4.68
N ALA A 14 -11.26 6.02 5.64
CA ALA A 14 -12.67 6.34 5.80
C ALA A 14 -13.12 7.48 4.89
N SER A 15 -12.23 8.42 4.54
CA SER A 15 -12.65 9.67 3.91
C SER A 15 -11.99 9.98 2.57
N ASP A 16 -10.87 9.36 2.23
CA ASP A 16 -10.13 9.67 1.00
C ASP A 16 -10.25 8.52 0.01
N ALA A 17 -10.96 8.77 -1.09
CA ALA A 17 -11.20 7.74 -2.11
C ALA A 17 -9.90 7.29 -2.78
N GLU A 18 -8.95 8.19 -2.99
CA GLU A 18 -7.67 7.84 -3.59
C GLU A 18 -6.87 6.92 -2.67
N PHE A 19 -6.85 7.23 -1.39
CA PHE A 19 -6.18 6.39 -0.41
C PHE A 19 -6.84 5.01 -0.32
N GLN A 20 -8.17 4.97 -0.35
CA GLN A 20 -8.93 3.70 -0.34
C GLN A 20 -8.54 2.83 -1.54
N ARG A 21 -8.44 3.44 -2.73
CA ARG A 21 -8.05 2.71 -3.93
C ARG A 21 -6.64 2.15 -3.81
N LEU A 22 -5.71 2.98 -3.33
CA LEU A 22 -4.33 2.54 -3.14
C LEU A 22 -4.24 1.40 -2.12
N ALA A 23 -5.00 1.50 -1.04
CA ALA A 23 -5.03 0.45 -0.02
C ALA A 23 -5.56 -0.87 -0.60
N GLN A 24 -6.57 -0.80 -1.47
CA GLN A 24 -7.12 -1.99 -2.12
C GLN A 24 -6.09 -2.61 -3.07
N GLU A 25 -5.39 -1.79 -3.85
CA GLU A 25 -4.33 -2.27 -4.74
C GLU A 25 -3.21 -2.95 -3.95
N HIS A 26 -2.79 -2.33 -2.85
CA HIS A 26 -1.76 -2.88 -1.98
C HIS A 26 -2.18 -4.26 -1.45
N SER A 27 -3.40 -4.36 -0.98
CA SER A 27 -3.95 -5.61 -0.47
C SER A 27 -4.02 -6.69 -1.56
N ARG A 28 -4.41 -6.30 -2.77
CA ARG A 28 -4.46 -7.23 -3.90
C ARG A 28 -3.08 -7.79 -4.23
N TYR A 29 -2.06 -6.93 -4.27
CA TYR A 29 -0.70 -7.37 -4.54
C TYR A 29 -0.19 -8.30 -3.44
N GLU A 30 -0.52 -8.02 -2.18
CA GLU A 30 -0.15 -8.89 -1.08
C GLU A 30 -0.79 -10.28 -1.21
N ASP A 31 -2.07 -10.32 -1.58
CA ASP A 31 -2.79 -11.59 -1.79
C ASP A 31 -2.15 -12.40 -2.91
N GLN A 32 -1.81 -11.75 -4.02
CA GLN A 32 -1.17 -12.43 -5.14
C GLN A 32 0.21 -12.96 -4.77
N LEU A 33 0.97 -12.18 -4.01
CA LEU A 33 2.28 -12.63 -3.51
C LEU A 33 2.14 -13.81 -2.58
N GLU A 34 1.13 -13.79 -1.72
CA GLU A 34 0.86 -14.90 -0.82
C GLU A 34 0.51 -16.18 -1.59
N GLN A 35 -0.31 -16.07 -2.63
CA GLN A 35 -0.64 -17.19 -3.49
C GLN A 35 0.61 -17.80 -4.12
N LEU A 36 1.50 -16.96 -4.63
CA LEU A 36 2.75 -17.43 -5.22
C LEU A 36 3.64 -18.11 -4.20
N SER A 37 3.68 -17.61 -2.96
CA SER A 37 4.52 -18.16 -1.91
C SER A 37 4.06 -19.54 -1.45
N LYS A 38 2.80 -19.88 -1.70
CA LYS A 38 2.25 -21.19 -1.33
C LYS A 38 2.57 -22.28 -2.35
N ALA A 39 3.03 -21.91 -3.54
CA ALA A 39 3.37 -22.89 -4.58
C ALA A 39 4.59 -23.71 -4.16
N PRO A 40 4.58 -25.04 -4.40
CA PRO A 40 5.73 -25.89 -4.03
C PRO A 40 7.00 -25.55 -4.80
N TYR A 41 6.87 -25.10 -6.03
CA TYR A 41 7.99 -24.50 -6.77
C TYR A 41 7.48 -23.35 -7.60
N LEU A 42 8.38 -22.39 -7.84
CA LEU A 42 8.10 -21.26 -8.70
C LEU A 42 8.76 -21.49 -10.06
N SER A 43 7.98 -21.32 -11.13
CA SER A 43 8.55 -21.30 -12.47
C SER A 43 9.30 -19.98 -12.69
N SER A 44 10.02 -19.87 -13.79
CA SER A 44 10.69 -18.60 -14.14
C SER A 44 9.70 -17.48 -14.27
N GLU A 45 8.55 -17.75 -14.87
CA GLU A 45 7.48 -16.75 -15.01
C GLU A 45 6.94 -16.33 -13.66
N ASP A 46 6.77 -17.25 -12.73
CA ASP A 46 6.30 -16.96 -11.39
C ASP A 46 7.28 -16.07 -10.63
N ILE A 47 8.58 -16.32 -10.80
CA ILE A 47 9.62 -15.50 -10.18
C ILE A 47 9.57 -14.07 -10.71
N ILE A 48 9.40 -13.91 -12.02
CA ILE A 48 9.26 -12.59 -12.65
C ILE A 48 8.02 -11.89 -12.12
N GLN A 49 6.90 -12.61 -12.04
CA GLN A 49 5.65 -12.06 -11.53
C GLN A 49 5.80 -11.63 -10.07
N GLN A 50 6.45 -12.44 -9.26
CA GLN A 50 6.70 -12.12 -7.86
C GLN A 50 7.52 -10.83 -7.72
N THR A 51 8.58 -10.70 -8.52
CA THR A 51 9.42 -9.50 -8.51
C THR A 51 8.62 -8.27 -8.93
N THR A 52 7.80 -8.41 -9.97
CA THR A 52 6.95 -7.31 -10.46
C THR A 52 5.94 -6.88 -9.39
N LEU A 53 5.28 -7.86 -8.75
CA LEU A 53 4.31 -7.56 -7.70
C LEU A 53 4.94 -6.86 -6.51
N LYS A 54 6.15 -7.25 -6.12
CA LYS A 54 6.88 -6.58 -5.05
C LYS A 54 7.17 -5.13 -5.38
N LYS A 55 7.57 -4.86 -6.62
CA LYS A 55 7.81 -3.48 -7.08
C LYS A 55 6.53 -2.66 -7.07
N LEU A 56 5.44 -3.22 -7.58
CA LEU A 56 4.15 -2.54 -7.60
C LEU A 56 3.65 -2.25 -6.19
N LYS A 57 3.81 -3.22 -5.29
CA LYS A 57 3.44 -3.05 -3.90
C LYS A 57 4.21 -1.90 -3.25
N LEU A 58 5.51 -1.82 -3.51
CA LEU A 58 6.34 -0.73 -2.98
C LEU A 58 5.93 0.62 -3.55
N CYS A 59 5.63 0.68 -4.86
CA CYS A 59 5.17 1.92 -5.48
C CYS A 59 3.86 2.41 -4.86
N VAL A 60 2.91 1.50 -4.66
CA VAL A 60 1.63 1.85 -4.03
C VAL A 60 1.85 2.31 -2.61
N LYS A 61 2.71 1.61 -1.87
CA LYS A 61 3.03 1.99 -0.49
C LYS A 61 3.63 3.39 -0.43
N ASP A 62 4.54 3.70 -1.34
CA ASP A 62 5.16 5.03 -1.41
C ASP A 62 4.11 6.10 -1.68
N GLU A 63 3.17 5.84 -2.58
CA GLU A 63 2.09 6.78 -2.86
C GLU A 63 1.19 6.98 -1.65
N MET A 64 0.88 5.91 -0.93
CA MET A 64 0.11 6.00 0.30
C MET A 64 0.83 6.86 1.34
N GLU A 65 2.13 6.67 1.49
CA GLU A 65 2.93 7.46 2.42
C GLU A 65 2.99 8.93 2.02
N ARG A 66 3.04 9.22 0.72
CA ARG A 66 3.00 10.60 0.23
C ARG A 66 1.67 11.27 0.58
N LEU A 67 0.56 10.55 0.43
CA LEU A 67 -0.74 11.06 0.81
C LEU A 67 -0.81 11.32 2.31
N ILE A 68 -0.32 10.40 3.11
CA ILE A 68 -0.25 10.56 4.57
C ILE A 68 0.58 11.78 4.93
N ALA A 69 1.74 11.94 4.33
CA ALA A 69 2.61 13.08 4.59
C ALA A 69 1.94 14.40 4.20
N ARG A 70 1.23 14.41 3.08
CA ARG A 70 0.52 15.60 2.61
C ARG A 70 -0.56 16.01 3.60
N HIS A 71 -1.33 15.03 4.09
CA HIS A 71 -2.39 15.31 5.07
C HIS A 71 -1.83 15.73 6.41
N ARG A 72 -0.74 15.12 6.86
CA ARG A 72 -0.05 15.53 8.09
C ARG A 72 0.44 16.97 7.98
N LYS A 73 1.01 17.31 6.84
CA LYS A 73 1.54 18.65 6.62
C LYS A 73 0.43 19.68 6.65
N ARG A 74 -0.73 19.38 6.07
CA ARG A 74 -1.90 20.25 6.12
C ARG A 74 -2.38 20.44 7.54
N GLY A 75 -2.50 19.37 8.30
CA GLY A 75 -2.95 19.43 9.68
C GLY A 75 -2.00 20.19 10.57
N ALA A 76 -0.68 20.02 10.37
CA ALA A 76 0.32 20.69 11.17
C ALA A 76 0.57 22.12 10.73
N GLY A 77 0.31 22.44 9.47
CA GLY A 77 0.62 23.74 8.90
C GLY A 77 -0.47 24.79 9.04
N SER A 78 -1.64 24.39 9.45
CA SER A 78 -2.77 25.30 9.59
C SER A 78 -2.75 26.10 10.86
#